data_2918d28327a80ffbfa72ecfdeaa74d8e
#
_entry.id   2918d28327a80ffbfa72ecfdeaa74d8e
#
_cell.length_a   1.000
_cell.length_b   1.000
_cell.length_c   1.000
_cell.angle_alpha   90.00
_cell.angle_beta   90.00
_cell.angle_gamma   90.00
#
_symmetry.space_group_name_H-M   'P 1'
#
loop_
_entity.id
_entity.type
_entity.pdbx_description
1 polymer ?
#
loop_
_entity_poly.entity_id
_entity_poly.type
_entity_poly.pdbx_seq_one_letter_code
_entity_poly.pdbx_strand_id
1 'polypeptide(L)'
;FGDGTLTACKPISDDDLGDYLAGCLSEPQRHNRILPIGGPGPAIMPREQGGLLFRLLGQPPRFKQVPVALLDGIIGVLGTLGHVVPPLAAKAELARIGRYYATESMLVLDPATGRYSAEATPSYGRQTLQDHYAALLRGDATAERGDHAVF
;
A
#
# COMPACT_ATOMS: atom_id res chain seq x y z
N PHE A 1 -10.81 -2.88 -1.81
CA PHE A 1 -11.74 -2.56 -2.90
C PHE A 1 -11.67 -3.66 -3.96
N GLY A 2 -12.72 -3.77 -4.79
CA GLY A 2 -12.89 -4.93 -5.63
C GLY A 2 -13.01 -6.20 -4.79
N ASP A 3 -12.41 -7.28 -5.29
CA ASP A 3 -12.28 -8.55 -4.57
C ASP A 3 -10.92 -8.68 -3.83
N GLY A 4 -10.11 -7.61 -3.84
CA GLY A 4 -8.79 -7.57 -3.23
C GLY A 4 -7.66 -8.12 -4.12
N THR A 5 -7.91 -8.26 -5.43
CA THR A 5 -6.93 -8.76 -6.42
C THR A 5 -6.52 -7.71 -7.47
N LEU A 6 -7.08 -6.49 -7.37
CA LEU A 6 -6.84 -5.43 -8.37
C LEU A 6 -5.41 -4.88 -8.35
N THR A 7 -4.78 -4.87 -7.19
CA THR A 7 -3.47 -4.25 -6.98
C THR A 7 -2.53 -5.20 -6.26
N ALA A 8 -1.24 -4.97 -6.40
CA ALA A 8 -0.21 -5.69 -5.67
C ALA A 8 0.90 -4.75 -5.21
N CYS A 9 1.61 -5.11 -4.14
CA CYS A 9 2.77 -4.41 -3.63
C CYS A 9 3.81 -5.38 -3.08
N LYS A 10 5.02 -4.90 -2.84
CA LYS A 10 6.04 -5.57 -2.02
C LYS A 10 6.21 -4.81 -0.72
N PRO A 11 5.49 -5.18 0.36
CA PRO A 11 5.57 -4.48 1.65
C PRO A 11 7.00 -4.47 2.18
N ILE A 12 7.46 -3.31 2.61
CA ILE A 12 8.77 -3.12 3.26
C ILE A 12 8.53 -2.61 4.68
N SER A 13 9.34 -3.05 5.65
CA SER A 13 9.27 -2.54 7.02
C SER A 13 9.86 -1.14 7.11
N ASP A 14 9.44 -0.38 8.13
CA ASP A 14 9.96 0.96 8.38
C ASP A 14 11.46 0.94 8.66
N ASP A 15 11.94 -0.07 9.40
CA ASP A 15 13.37 -0.27 9.70
C ASP A 15 14.18 -0.54 8.43
N ASP A 16 13.74 -1.48 7.59
CA ASP A 16 14.42 -1.79 6.33
C ASP A 16 14.39 -0.59 5.37
N LEU A 17 13.28 0.15 5.32
CA LEU A 17 13.18 1.37 4.52
C LEU A 17 14.11 2.47 5.06
N GLY A 18 14.15 2.63 6.39
CA GLY A 18 15.06 3.56 7.07
C GLY A 18 16.52 3.27 6.77
N ASP A 19 16.94 2.01 6.84
CA ASP A 19 18.29 1.57 6.48
C ASP A 19 18.61 1.84 5.01
N TYR A 20 17.65 1.58 4.12
CA TYR A 20 17.82 1.87 2.70
C TYR A 20 18.03 3.37 2.44
N LEU A 21 17.21 4.22 3.07
CA LEU A 21 17.30 5.66 2.94
C LEU A 21 18.60 6.22 3.54
N ALA A 22 19.04 5.70 4.69
CA ALA A 22 20.31 6.05 5.31
C ALA A 22 21.49 5.71 4.37
N GLY A 23 21.43 4.54 3.71
CA GLY A 23 22.42 4.15 2.70
C GLY A 23 22.50 5.10 1.51
N CYS A 24 21.42 5.81 1.17
CA CYS A 24 21.45 6.81 0.10
C CYS A 24 22.36 8.01 0.40
N LEU A 25 22.70 8.26 1.66
CA LEU A 25 23.64 9.33 2.04
C LEU A 25 25.10 8.98 1.72
N SER A 26 25.46 7.69 1.81
CA SER A 26 26.83 7.21 1.71
C SER A 26 27.17 6.50 0.39
N GLU A 27 26.15 6.13 -0.40
CA GLU A 27 26.33 5.37 -1.64
C GLU A 27 26.15 6.26 -2.88
N PRO A 28 27.24 6.76 -3.51
CA PRO A 28 27.16 7.69 -4.65
C PRO A 28 26.35 7.17 -5.84
N GLN A 29 26.30 5.83 -6.04
CA GLN A 29 25.53 5.20 -7.10
C GLN A 29 24.01 5.36 -6.94
N ARG A 30 23.53 5.76 -5.76
CA ARG A 30 22.12 6.05 -5.47
C ARG A 30 21.77 7.52 -5.65
N HIS A 31 22.76 8.41 -5.82
CA HIS A 31 22.51 9.85 -5.90
C HIS A 31 21.88 10.24 -7.25
N ASN A 32 20.95 11.20 -7.22
CA ASN A 32 20.27 11.77 -8.38
C ASN A 32 19.58 10.71 -9.28
N ARG A 33 19.02 9.68 -8.67
CA ARG A 33 18.30 8.61 -9.36
C ARG A 33 16.93 8.37 -8.76
N ILE A 34 16.02 7.89 -9.58
CA ILE A 34 14.76 7.28 -9.12
C ILE A 34 15.09 5.84 -8.74
N LEU A 35 14.87 5.49 -7.49
CA LEU A 35 15.20 4.19 -6.91
C LEU A 35 13.92 3.48 -6.51
N PRO A 36 13.31 2.68 -7.40
CA PRO A 36 12.19 1.85 -7.00
C PRO A 36 12.65 0.82 -5.96
N ILE A 37 11.82 0.58 -4.95
CA ILE A 37 12.12 -0.34 -3.87
C ILE A 37 10.86 -1.05 -3.41
N GLY A 38 11.00 -2.30 -3.03
CA GLY A 38 10.01 -3.08 -2.31
C GLY A 38 10.67 -3.91 -1.22
N GLY A 39 9.88 -4.45 -0.32
CA GLY A 39 10.34 -5.33 0.73
C GLY A 39 10.74 -6.73 0.24
N PRO A 40 11.21 -7.58 1.15
CA PRO A 40 11.59 -8.95 0.85
C PRO A 40 10.38 -9.81 0.48
N GLY A 41 10.59 -10.76 -0.40
CA GLY A 41 9.55 -11.71 -0.83
C GLY A 41 8.82 -11.31 -2.12
N PRO A 42 7.80 -12.09 -2.50
CA PRO A 42 7.00 -11.84 -3.69
C PRO A 42 6.08 -10.64 -3.53
N ALA A 43 5.61 -10.09 -4.64
CA ALA A 43 4.50 -9.15 -4.60
C ALA A 43 3.25 -9.84 -4.07
N ILE A 44 2.47 -9.12 -3.27
CA ILE A 44 1.30 -9.66 -2.57
C ILE A 44 0.09 -8.73 -2.77
N MET A 45 -1.07 -9.33 -3.02
CA MET A 45 -2.33 -8.63 -3.19
C MET A 45 -3.03 -8.38 -1.84
N PRO A 46 -3.92 -7.38 -1.72
CA PRO A 46 -4.66 -7.12 -0.48
C PRO A 46 -5.42 -8.34 0.07
N ARG A 47 -5.99 -9.15 -0.82
CA ARG A 47 -6.66 -10.39 -0.44
C ARG A 47 -5.71 -11.41 0.19
N GLU A 48 -4.49 -11.51 -0.32
CA GLU A 48 -3.47 -12.42 0.18
C GLU A 48 -2.91 -11.91 1.52
N GLN A 49 -2.73 -10.59 1.67
CA GLN A 49 -2.34 -9.96 2.94
C GLN A 49 -3.38 -10.25 4.04
N GLY A 50 -4.66 -10.05 3.73
CA GLY A 50 -5.75 -10.39 4.65
C GLY A 50 -5.79 -11.89 4.95
N GLY A 51 -5.60 -12.74 3.93
CA GLY A 51 -5.55 -14.20 4.09
C GLY A 51 -4.39 -14.65 5.00
N LEU A 52 -3.24 -13.99 4.90
CA LEU A 52 -2.10 -14.21 5.79
C LEU A 52 -2.47 -13.90 7.26
N LEU A 53 -3.10 -12.75 7.49
CA LEU A 53 -3.53 -12.36 8.84
C LEU A 53 -4.56 -13.35 9.43
N PHE A 54 -5.56 -13.76 8.65
CA PHE A 54 -6.54 -14.75 9.09
C PHE A 54 -5.88 -16.10 9.43
N ARG A 55 -4.88 -16.54 8.67
CA ARG A 55 -4.11 -17.75 8.98
C ARG A 55 -3.38 -17.64 10.32
N LEU A 56 -2.73 -16.51 10.57
CA LEU A 56 -2.02 -16.27 11.84
C LEU A 56 -2.97 -16.22 13.04
N LEU A 57 -4.21 -15.75 12.83
CA LEU A 57 -5.26 -15.74 13.83
C LEU A 57 -5.95 -17.11 14.01
N GLY A 58 -5.65 -18.10 13.18
CA GLY A 58 -6.33 -19.40 13.20
C GLY A 58 -7.82 -19.31 12.79
N GLN A 59 -8.20 -18.29 12.01
CA GLN A 59 -9.58 -18.06 11.62
C GLN A 59 -9.79 -18.24 10.11
N PRO A 60 -10.98 -18.69 9.69
CA PRO A 60 -11.30 -18.74 8.27
C PRO A 60 -11.39 -17.32 7.68
N PRO A 61 -10.84 -17.09 6.47
CA PRO A 61 -10.84 -15.78 5.86
C PRO A 61 -12.26 -15.31 5.51
N ARG A 62 -12.61 -14.09 5.89
CA ARG A 62 -13.89 -13.44 5.59
C ARG A 62 -13.63 -12.08 4.97
N PHE A 63 -13.97 -11.93 3.70
CA PHE A 63 -13.79 -10.67 2.98
C PHE A 63 -15.14 -10.11 2.53
N LYS A 64 -15.26 -8.77 2.63
CA LYS A 64 -16.34 -8.02 1.98
C LYS A 64 -15.80 -7.40 0.71
N GLN A 65 -16.51 -7.54 -0.39
CA GLN A 65 -16.18 -6.89 -1.63
C GLN A 65 -16.82 -5.49 -1.65
N VAL A 66 -16.02 -4.48 -1.98
CA VAL A 66 -16.49 -3.10 -2.11
C VAL A 66 -16.19 -2.64 -3.54
N PRO A 67 -17.22 -2.40 -4.38
CA PRO A 67 -17.00 -1.96 -5.76
C PRO A 67 -16.21 -0.63 -5.82
N VAL A 68 -15.27 -0.53 -6.75
CA VAL A 68 -14.52 0.71 -6.98
C VAL A 68 -15.47 1.85 -7.38
N ALA A 69 -16.54 1.54 -8.11
CA ALA A 69 -17.58 2.49 -8.48
C ALA A 69 -18.21 3.23 -7.29
N LEU A 70 -18.19 2.63 -6.09
CA LEU A 70 -18.63 3.33 -4.87
C LEU A 70 -17.72 4.53 -4.56
N LEU A 71 -16.40 4.38 -4.74
CA LEU A 71 -15.46 5.51 -4.59
C LEU A 71 -15.72 6.58 -5.66
N ASP A 72 -15.96 6.16 -6.89
CA ASP A 72 -16.28 7.10 -7.99
C ASP A 72 -17.54 7.92 -7.65
N GLY A 73 -18.57 7.28 -7.09
CA GLY A 73 -19.77 7.95 -6.61
C GLY A 73 -19.50 8.95 -5.49
N ILE A 74 -18.72 8.55 -4.48
CA ILE A 74 -18.33 9.42 -3.37
C ILE A 74 -17.53 10.62 -3.88
N ILE A 75 -16.54 10.40 -4.75
CA ILE A 75 -15.72 11.46 -5.34
C ILE A 75 -16.60 12.45 -6.13
N GLY A 76 -17.55 11.94 -6.91
CA GLY A 76 -18.49 12.76 -7.69
C GLY A 76 -19.32 13.67 -6.79
N VAL A 77 -19.94 13.11 -5.76
CA VAL A 77 -20.76 13.86 -4.80
C VAL A 77 -19.93 14.90 -4.04
N LEU A 78 -18.82 14.47 -3.44
CA LEU A 78 -17.94 15.36 -2.66
C LEU A 78 -17.32 16.45 -3.54
N GLY A 79 -16.93 16.13 -4.78
CA GLY A 79 -16.37 17.08 -5.74
C GLY A 79 -17.39 18.15 -6.13
N THR A 80 -18.63 17.75 -6.43
CA THR A 80 -19.70 18.68 -6.77
C THR A 80 -20.05 19.62 -5.61
N LEU A 81 -20.22 19.06 -4.41
CA LEU A 81 -20.52 19.85 -3.21
C LEU A 81 -19.31 20.70 -2.76
N GLY A 82 -18.10 20.27 -3.08
CA GLY A 82 -16.86 20.97 -2.76
C GLY A 82 -16.71 22.33 -3.45
N HIS A 83 -17.43 22.56 -4.57
CA HIS A 83 -17.49 23.88 -5.20
C HIS A 83 -18.19 24.94 -4.33
N VAL A 84 -19.09 24.51 -3.44
CA VAL A 84 -19.84 25.41 -2.54
C VAL A 84 -19.29 25.33 -1.13
N VAL A 85 -18.80 24.16 -0.70
CA VAL A 85 -18.33 23.90 0.66
C VAL A 85 -16.86 23.45 0.61
N PRO A 86 -15.88 24.37 0.79
CA PRO A 86 -14.45 24.08 0.65
C PRO A 86 -13.92 22.84 1.41
N PRO A 87 -14.35 22.55 2.66
CA PRO A 87 -13.92 21.34 3.37
C PRO A 87 -14.27 20.03 2.65
N LEU A 88 -15.31 20.00 1.82
CA LEU A 88 -15.70 18.82 1.04
C LEU A 88 -14.77 18.60 -0.16
N ALA A 89 -14.19 19.68 -0.71
CA ALA A 89 -13.17 19.57 -1.75
C ALA A 89 -11.93 18.79 -1.27
N ALA A 90 -11.45 19.09 -0.06
CA ALA A 90 -10.34 18.35 0.55
C ALA A 90 -10.68 16.86 0.75
N LYS A 91 -11.91 16.56 1.18
CA LYS A 91 -12.37 15.15 1.30
C LYS A 91 -12.49 14.46 -0.06
N ALA A 92 -12.88 15.18 -1.11
CA ALA A 92 -12.90 14.65 -2.47
C ALA A 92 -11.48 14.28 -2.95
N GLU A 93 -10.48 15.14 -2.67
CA GLU A 93 -9.08 14.82 -2.99
C GLU A 93 -8.58 13.60 -2.23
N LEU A 94 -8.87 13.50 -0.93
CA LEU A 94 -8.50 12.32 -0.14
C LEU A 94 -9.15 11.05 -0.73
N ALA A 95 -10.42 11.13 -1.15
CA ALA A 95 -11.10 10.01 -1.79
C ALA A 95 -10.48 9.64 -3.15
N ARG A 96 -9.98 10.63 -3.95
CA ARG A 96 -9.22 10.38 -5.19
C ARG A 96 -7.91 9.66 -4.92
N ILE A 97 -7.17 10.08 -3.89
CA ILE A 97 -5.95 9.40 -3.44
C ILE A 97 -6.28 7.96 -3.04
N GLY A 98 -7.32 7.75 -2.25
CA GLY A 98 -7.78 6.41 -1.87
C GLY A 98 -8.17 5.55 -3.09
N ARG A 99 -8.82 6.14 -4.10
CA ARG A 99 -9.14 5.46 -5.36
C ARG A 99 -7.87 5.05 -6.11
N TYR A 100 -6.88 5.94 -6.19
CA TYR A 100 -5.60 5.64 -6.83
C TYR A 100 -4.96 4.40 -6.19
N TYR A 101 -4.83 4.37 -4.87
CA TYR A 101 -4.28 3.20 -4.16
C TYR A 101 -5.15 1.93 -4.27
N ALA A 102 -6.44 2.08 -4.52
CA ALA A 102 -7.33 0.95 -4.73
C ALA A 102 -7.24 0.33 -6.13
N THR A 103 -6.69 1.06 -7.11
CA THR A 103 -6.66 0.65 -8.53
C THR A 103 -5.26 0.50 -9.11
N GLU A 104 -4.24 1.13 -8.51
CA GLU A 104 -2.88 1.11 -9.00
C GLU A 104 -1.98 0.28 -8.08
N SER A 105 -1.14 -0.56 -8.68
CA SER A 105 -0.18 -1.37 -7.94
C SER A 105 1.02 -0.55 -7.52
N MET A 106 1.57 -0.83 -6.33
CA MET A 106 2.81 -0.22 -5.82
C MET A 106 4.02 -1.06 -6.26
N LEU A 107 4.19 -1.19 -7.57
CA LEU A 107 5.27 -1.92 -8.23
C LEU A 107 5.84 -1.05 -9.36
N VAL A 108 6.99 -1.42 -9.87
CA VAL A 108 7.56 -0.76 -11.05
C VAL A 108 6.63 -0.93 -12.24
N LEU A 109 6.24 0.18 -12.85
CA LEU A 109 5.51 0.17 -14.11
C LEU A 109 6.52 -0.02 -15.25
N ASP A 110 6.40 -1.11 -15.99
CA ASP A 110 7.21 -1.35 -17.18
C ASP A 110 6.72 -0.41 -18.32
N PRO A 111 7.55 0.53 -18.78
CA PRO A 111 7.14 1.48 -19.81
C PRO A 111 6.91 0.84 -21.19
N ALA A 112 7.47 -0.32 -21.45
CA ALA A 112 7.31 -1.01 -22.73
C ALA A 112 5.97 -1.73 -22.85
N THR A 113 5.47 -2.26 -21.73
CA THR A 113 4.23 -3.03 -21.69
C THR A 113 3.05 -2.28 -21.06
N GLY A 114 3.32 -1.19 -20.33
CA GLY A 114 2.33 -0.47 -19.53
C GLY A 114 1.78 -1.30 -18.37
N ARG A 115 2.50 -2.34 -17.93
CA ARG A 115 2.08 -3.24 -16.85
C ARG A 115 3.00 -3.14 -15.65
N TYR A 116 2.44 -3.33 -14.47
CA TYR A 116 3.21 -3.43 -13.24
C TYR A 116 3.97 -4.75 -13.18
N SER A 117 5.26 -4.69 -12.83
CA SER A 117 6.17 -5.84 -12.79
C SER A 117 6.73 -6.05 -11.39
N ALA A 118 6.40 -7.19 -10.79
CA ALA A 118 6.98 -7.64 -9.54
C ALA A 118 8.46 -7.99 -9.66
N GLU A 119 8.88 -8.50 -10.84
CA GLU A 119 10.28 -8.85 -11.12
C GLU A 119 11.16 -7.61 -11.27
N ALA A 120 10.65 -6.58 -11.95
CA ALA A 120 11.35 -5.31 -12.11
C ALA A 120 11.39 -4.48 -10.82
N THR A 121 10.57 -4.82 -9.80
CA THR A 121 10.55 -4.15 -8.51
C THR A 121 11.63 -4.76 -7.61
N PRO A 122 12.74 -4.03 -7.31
CA PRO A 122 13.80 -4.54 -6.46
C PRO A 122 13.31 -4.89 -5.08
N SER A 123 13.89 -5.92 -4.47
CA SER A 123 13.63 -6.29 -3.08
C SER A 123 14.76 -5.82 -2.19
N TYR A 124 14.42 -5.31 -1.01
CA TYR A 124 15.37 -4.90 0.02
C TYR A 124 14.85 -5.28 1.40
N GLY A 125 15.80 -5.47 2.35
CA GLY A 125 15.48 -5.75 3.73
C GLY A 125 15.33 -7.24 4.04
N ARG A 126 14.87 -7.51 5.26
CA ARG A 126 14.79 -8.87 5.82
C ARG A 126 13.45 -9.16 6.46
N GLN A 127 12.76 -8.13 6.97
CA GLN A 127 11.50 -8.29 7.69
C GLN A 127 10.34 -8.47 6.71
N THR A 128 9.73 -9.64 6.73
CA THR A 128 8.56 -9.93 5.90
C THR A 128 7.28 -9.40 6.55
N LEU A 129 6.22 -9.24 5.74
CA LEU A 129 4.89 -8.91 6.25
C LEU A 129 4.38 -9.94 7.25
N GLN A 130 4.73 -11.22 7.07
CA GLN A 130 4.37 -12.29 8.01
C GLN A 130 5.05 -12.09 9.36
N ASP A 131 6.33 -11.73 9.38
CA ASP A 131 7.07 -11.47 10.61
C ASP A 131 6.46 -10.28 11.36
N HIS A 132 6.12 -9.21 10.62
CA HIS A 132 5.48 -8.03 11.19
C HIS A 132 4.11 -8.37 11.81
N TYR A 133 3.24 -9.08 11.11
CA TYR A 133 1.94 -9.50 11.65
C TYR A 133 2.10 -10.42 12.86
N ALA A 134 3.06 -11.33 12.82
CA ALA A 134 3.34 -12.21 13.96
C ALA A 134 3.82 -11.41 15.19
N ALA A 135 4.67 -10.39 14.99
CA ALA A 135 5.14 -9.50 16.06
C ALA A 135 3.97 -8.68 16.65
N LEU A 136 3.09 -8.13 15.81
CA LEU A 136 1.89 -7.43 16.26
C LEU A 136 0.99 -8.31 17.12
N LEU A 137 0.77 -9.55 16.70
CA LEU A 137 -0.08 -10.49 17.43
C LEU A 137 0.51 -10.94 18.78
N ARG A 138 1.84 -10.94 18.91
CA ARG A 138 2.51 -11.20 20.19
C ARG A 138 2.60 -9.97 21.10
N GLY A 139 2.31 -8.77 20.57
CA GLY A 139 2.48 -7.49 21.28
C GLY A 139 3.94 -6.99 21.27
N ASP A 140 4.81 -7.57 20.42
CA ASP A 140 6.21 -7.17 20.28
C ASP A 140 6.35 -5.92 19.38
N ALA A 141 5.31 -5.56 18.64
CA ALA A 141 5.23 -4.37 17.81
C ALA A 141 3.92 -3.63 18.06
N THR A 142 3.92 -2.32 17.85
CA THR A 142 2.72 -1.47 17.93
C THR A 142 2.28 -1.04 16.53
N ALA A 143 0.97 -1.06 16.28
CA ALA A 143 0.43 -0.50 15.05
C ALA A 143 0.35 1.03 15.20
N GLU A 144 1.36 1.74 14.71
CA GLU A 144 1.28 3.20 14.61
C GLU A 144 0.35 3.57 13.45
N ARG A 145 -0.78 4.21 13.78
CA ARG A 145 -1.74 4.63 12.76
C ARG A 145 -1.37 5.94 12.07
N GLY A 146 -0.38 6.68 12.61
CA GLY A 146 0.00 8.00 12.13
C GLY A 146 -1.15 9.02 12.14
N ASP A 147 -0.87 10.25 11.76
CA ASP A 147 -1.85 11.34 11.69
C ASP A 147 -2.86 11.18 10.53
N HIS A 148 -2.67 10.21 9.67
CA HIS A 148 -3.51 9.93 8.49
C HIS A 148 -4.58 8.85 8.72
N ALA A 149 -4.75 8.38 9.96
CA ALA A 149 -5.82 7.44 10.31
C ALA A 149 -7.18 8.17 10.28
N VAL A 150 -7.76 8.29 9.10
CA VAL A 150 -9.03 9.02 8.87
C VAL A 150 -10.24 8.08 8.95
N PHE A 151 -10.02 6.77 9.21
CA PHE A 151 -11.05 5.73 9.28
C PHE A 151 -10.95 4.89 10.54
#